data_22bb99a2620ef03320b77caafabfffca
#
_entry.id   22bb99a2620ef03320b77caafabfffca
#
_cell.length_a   1.000
_cell.length_b   1.000
_cell.length_c   1.000
_cell.angle_alpha   90.00
_cell.angle_beta   90.00
_cell.angle_gamma   90.00
#
_symmetry.space_group_name_H-M   'P 1'
#
loop_
_entity.id
_entity.type
_entity.pdbx_description
1 polymer ?
#
loop_
_entity_poly.entity_id
_entity_poly.type
_entity_poly.pdbx_seq_one_letter_code
_entity_poly.pdbx_strand_id
1 'polypeptide(L)'
;MPVYKDKNGTWYAMVRYEDWQGERKQKCKRGFVTKREAQNWERRFLLQANSDLDMLFKDFYKLYEQDMRSRLKQNTWEHKAHVIQSKILPYFGDKPMKDIQARDVLSWQNELLRHRDKNGKPYSETYLKNLHNQLSCIFNHAVRYYDLGVNPAAKAGSIGVKNAKEMNFWTKDEYMQFSEVMMDKPVSFYAFEMLYWCGIRLGELLALTPEDFDFQNRKLRINKSYQRIKGQDVITEPKTKKSNRTIEMPDFLCEEMQDYLRMLYDQKSDERIFTISKSYLHHEMDRGVKETGLKSIRIHDLRHSHVSLLIELGFSAVAIADRVG
;
A
#
# COMPACT_ATOMS: atom_id res chain seq x y z
N MET A 1 -37.74 -31.47 -12.38
CA MET A 1 -36.50 -31.71 -11.59
C MET A 1 -35.91 -33.03 -12.06
N PRO A 2 -34.76 -33.05 -12.70
CA PRO A 2 -34.25 -34.24 -13.38
C PRO A 2 -33.39 -35.10 -12.47
N VAL A 3 -34.04 -35.85 -11.58
CA VAL A 3 -33.43 -36.94 -10.83
C VAL A 3 -34.00 -38.22 -11.32
N TYR A 4 -33.14 -39.13 -11.74
CA TYR A 4 -33.50 -40.39 -12.43
C TYR A 4 -33.03 -41.58 -11.63
N LYS A 5 -33.73 -42.71 -11.80
CA LYS A 5 -33.30 -44.01 -11.24
C LYS A 5 -32.39 -44.72 -12.25
N ASP A 6 -31.19 -45.13 -11.83
CA ASP A 6 -30.24 -45.87 -12.63
C ASP A 6 -30.65 -47.35 -12.69
N LYS A 7 -30.17 -48.07 -13.73
CA LYS A 7 -30.42 -49.52 -13.91
C LYS A 7 -29.96 -50.38 -12.72
N ASN A 8 -28.98 -49.85 -11.95
CA ASN A 8 -28.42 -50.51 -10.76
C ASN A 8 -29.23 -50.28 -9.49
N GLY A 9 -30.44 -49.69 -9.58
CA GLY A 9 -31.28 -49.39 -8.42
C GLY A 9 -30.91 -48.11 -7.67
N THR A 10 -29.78 -47.46 -7.96
CA THR A 10 -29.35 -46.19 -7.40
C THR A 10 -29.97 -45.02 -8.13
N TRP A 11 -29.84 -43.80 -7.55
CA TRP A 11 -30.36 -42.58 -8.14
C TRP A 11 -29.21 -41.71 -8.68
N TYR A 12 -29.48 -40.94 -9.73
CA TYR A 12 -28.56 -39.93 -10.25
C TYR A 12 -29.28 -38.61 -10.51
N ALA A 13 -28.54 -37.52 -10.38
CA ALA A 13 -28.99 -36.15 -10.70
C ALA A 13 -28.22 -35.66 -11.93
N MET A 14 -28.97 -35.03 -12.86
CA MET A 14 -28.40 -34.40 -14.05
C MET A 14 -28.87 -32.94 -14.07
N VAL A 15 -27.91 -32.02 -13.91
CA VAL A 15 -28.19 -30.59 -13.77
C VAL A 15 -27.61 -29.83 -14.93
N ARG A 16 -28.41 -28.97 -15.55
CA ARG A 16 -27.96 -27.98 -16.54
C ARG A 16 -27.86 -26.62 -15.83
N TYR A 17 -26.75 -25.93 -16.03
CA TYR A 17 -26.48 -24.64 -15.42
C TYR A 17 -25.68 -23.75 -16.38
N GLU A 18 -25.72 -22.45 -16.21
CA GLU A 18 -24.83 -21.51 -16.89
C GLU A 18 -23.63 -21.27 -15.97
N ASP A 19 -22.42 -21.35 -16.54
CA ASP A 19 -21.22 -21.01 -15.79
C ASP A 19 -21.02 -19.50 -15.71
N TRP A 20 -19.97 -19.08 -15.02
CA TRP A 20 -19.64 -17.65 -14.84
C TRP A 20 -19.30 -16.92 -16.17
N GLN A 21 -19.07 -17.64 -17.27
CA GLN A 21 -18.89 -17.09 -18.62
C GLN A 21 -20.21 -17.03 -19.40
N GLY A 22 -21.32 -17.47 -18.81
CA GLY A 22 -22.62 -17.57 -19.48
C GLY A 22 -22.74 -18.80 -20.39
N GLU A 23 -21.77 -19.74 -20.34
CA GLU A 23 -21.84 -20.96 -21.12
C GLU A 23 -22.74 -21.99 -20.44
N ARG A 24 -23.58 -22.63 -21.24
CA ARG A 24 -24.48 -23.72 -20.77
C ARG A 24 -23.70 -24.99 -20.58
N LYS A 25 -23.60 -25.46 -19.32
CA LYS A 25 -22.93 -26.72 -18.93
C LYS A 25 -23.91 -27.70 -18.31
N GLN A 26 -23.50 -28.98 -18.34
CA GLN A 26 -24.26 -30.06 -17.73
C GLN A 26 -23.37 -30.85 -16.76
N LYS A 27 -23.89 -31.09 -15.56
CA LYS A 27 -23.25 -31.92 -14.54
C LYS A 27 -24.13 -33.11 -14.21
N CYS A 28 -23.54 -34.30 -14.21
CA CYS A 28 -24.20 -35.54 -13.81
C CYS A 28 -23.48 -36.12 -12.59
N LYS A 29 -24.22 -36.48 -11.53
CA LYS A 29 -23.68 -37.25 -10.40
C LYS A 29 -24.56 -38.47 -10.14
N ARG A 30 -23.92 -39.64 -10.05
CA ARG A 30 -24.58 -40.93 -9.87
C ARG A 30 -24.27 -41.54 -8.49
N GLY A 31 -24.99 -42.63 -8.13
CA GLY A 31 -24.71 -43.45 -6.96
C GLY A 31 -25.37 -42.99 -5.67
N PHE A 32 -26.45 -42.19 -5.73
CA PHE A 32 -27.23 -41.89 -4.55
C PHE A 32 -28.12 -43.05 -4.14
N VAL A 33 -28.17 -43.34 -2.85
CA VAL A 33 -28.96 -44.42 -2.30
C VAL A 33 -30.47 -44.11 -2.38
N THR A 34 -30.84 -42.86 -2.18
CA THR A 34 -32.24 -42.39 -2.18
C THR A 34 -32.49 -41.26 -3.18
N LYS A 35 -33.73 -41.17 -3.67
CA LYS A 35 -34.18 -40.06 -4.49
C LYS A 35 -34.01 -38.70 -3.76
N ARG A 36 -34.25 -38.67 -2.44
CA ARG A 36 -34.13 -37.49 -1.60
C ARG A 36 -32.67 -36.98 -1.52
N GLU A 37 -31.70 -37.88 -1.44
CA GLU A 37 -30.28 -37.50 -1.47
C GLU A 37 -29.89 -36.88 -2.82
N ALA A 38 -30.32 -37.47 -3.94
CA ALA A 38 -30.06 -36.93 -5.26
C ALA A 38 -30.70 -35.54 -5.45
N GLN A 39 -31.95 -35.34 -4.98
CA GLN A 39 -32.63 -34.04 -4.98
C GLN A 39 -31.96 -32.99 -4.08
N ASN A 40 -31.49 -33.39 -2.89
CA ASN A 40 -30.78 -32.50 -1.99
C ASN A 40 -29.43 -32.09 -2.59
N TRP A 41 -28.75 -33.02 -3.26
CA TRP A 41 -27.51 -32.71 -3.97
C TRP A 41 -27.76 -31.76 -5.13
N GLU A 42 -28.81 -31.99 -5.94
CA GLU A 42 -29.20 -31.11 -7.04
C GLU A 42 -29.47 -29.67 -6.56
N ARG A 43 -30.28 -29.51 -5.50
CA ARG A 43 -30.56 -28.20 -4.91
C ARG A 43 -29.30 -27.50 -4.41
N ARG A 44 -28.43 -28.22 -3.70
CA ARG A 44 -27.14 -27.67 -3.23
C ARG A 44 -26.25 -27.27 -4.40
N PHE A 45 -26.20 -28.14 -5.43
CA PHE A 45 -25.38 -27.86 -6.61
C PHE A 45 -25.89 -26.63 -7.38
N LEU A 46 -27.21 -26.49 -7.59
CA LEU A 46 -27.77 -25.30 -8.25
C LEU A 46 -27.57 -24.03 -7.45
N LEU A 47 -27.67 -24.07 -6.12
CA LEU A 47 -27.36 -22.96 -5.25
C LEU A 47 -25.86 -22.58 -5.32
N GLN A 48 -24.98 -23.58 -5.51
CA GLN A 48 -23.54 -23.37 -5.65
C GLN A 48 -23.13 -23.00 -7.08
N ALA A 49 -23.80 -23.54 -8.09
CA ALA A 49 -23.52 -23.24 -9.50
C ALA A 49 -23.97 -21.83 -9.94
N ASN A 50 -24.93 -21.27 -9.22
CA ASN A 50 -25.32 -19.86 -9.36
C ASN A 50 -24.37 -18.91 -8.58
N SER A 51 -23.43 -19.44 -7.80
CA SER A 51 -22.37 -18.63 -7.22
C SER A 51 -21.20 -18.58 -8.20
N ASP A 52 -20.78 -17.39 -8.58
CA ASP A 52 -19.65 -17.08 -9.50
C ASP A 52 -18.27 -17.63 -9.05
N LEU A 53 -18.24 -18.54 -8.07
CA LEU A 53 -17.03 -19.02 -7.39
C LEU A 53 -16.49 -20.35 -7.89
N ASP A 54 -17.08 -20.95 -8.94
CA ASP A 54 -16.51 -22.12 -9.63
C ASP A 54 -15.27 -21.76 -10.49
N MET A 55 -14.98 -20.46 -10.59
CA MET A 55 -13.83 -19.93 -11.31
C MET A 55 -12.51 -20.11 -10.55
N LEU A 56 -11.40 -20.01 -11.27
CA LEU A 56 -10.07 -19.99 -10.68
C LEU A 56 -9.82 -18.67 -9.92
N PHE A 57 -8.97 -18.74 -8.90
CA PHE A 57 -8.60 -17.55 -8.13
C PHE A 57 -8.06 -16.41 -9.01
N LYS A 58 -7.28 -16.71 -10.05
CA LYS A 58 -6.76 -15.72 -11.01
C LYS A 58 -7.87 -15.01 -11.79
N ASP A 59 -8.98 -15.71 -12.09
CA ASP A 59 -10.11 -15.11 -12.81
C ASP A 59 -10.97 -14.28 -11.86
N PHE A 60 -11.17 -14.75 -10.62
CA PHE A 60 -11.78 -13.95 -9.56
C PHE A 60 -10.98 -12.68 -9.27
N TYR A 61 -9.64 -12.75 -9.31
CA TYR A 61 -8.81 -11.55 -9.14
C TYR A 61 -9.09 -10.49 -10.21
N LYS A 62 -9.39 -10.86 -11.45
CA LYS A 62 -9.78 -9.90 -12.50
C LYS A 62 -11.09 -9.18 -12.15
N LEU A 63 -12.08 -9.90 -11.61
CA LEU A 63 -13.32 -9.29 -11.12
C LEU A 63 -13.05 -8.35 -9.94
N TYR A 64 -12.26 -8.81 -8.98
CA TYR A 64 -11.83 -7.99 -7.86
C TYR A 64 -11.10 -6.71 -8.30
N GLU A 65 -10.26 -6.80 -9.33
CA GLU A 65 -9.59 -5.64 -9.93
C GLU A 65 -10.59 -4.66 -10.53
N GLN A 66 -11.56 -5.14 -11.33
CA GLN A 66 -12.61 -4.30 -11.93
C GLN A 66 -13.41 -3.55 -10.86
N ASP A 67 -13.80 -4.24 -9.80
CA ASP A 67 -14.59 -3.66 -8.71
C ASP A 67 -13.83 -2.64 -7.86
N MET A 68 -12.52 -2.86 -7.67
CA MET A 68 -11.75 -2.11 -6.67
C MET A 68 -10.85 -1.03 -7.27
N ARG A 69 -10.46 -1.14 -8.55
CA ARG A 69 -9.51 -0.22 -9.18
C ARG A 69 -9.98 1.23 -9.16
N SER A 70 -11.26 1.47 -9.47
CA SER A 70 -11.86 2.81 -9.46
C SER A 70 -12.07 3.39 -8.06
N ARG A 71 -12.07 2.55 -7.02
CA ARG A 71 -12.30 2.95 -5.61
C ARG A 71 -11.02 3.30 -4.86
N LEU A 72 -9.87 2.99 -5.44
CA LEU A 72 -8.56 3.19 -4.80
C LEU A 72 -7.73 4.21 -5.58
N LYS A 73 -6.93 5.02 -4.86
CA LYS A 73 -5.94 5.88 -5.50
C LYS A 73 -4.96 5.01 -6.30
N GLN A 74 -4.55 5.49 -7.46
CA GLN A 74 -3.69 4.76 -8.41
C GLN A 74 -2.47 4.11 -7.75
N ASN A 75 -1.70 4.86 -6.95
CA ASN A 75 -0.52 4.32 -6.28
C ASN A 75 -0.85 3.19 -5.29
N THR A 76 -1.99 3.28 -4.60
CA THR A 76 -2.44 2.24 -3.67
C THR A 76 -2.80 0.97 -4.43
N TRP A 77 -3.47 1.12 -5.57
CA TRP A 77 -3.81 0.00 -6.45
C TRP A 77 -2.56 -0.67 -7.02
N GLU A 78 -1.62 0.11 -7.59
CA GLU A 78 -0.39 -0.43 -8.18
C GLU A 78 0.43 -1.24 -7.16
N HIS A 79 0.59 -0.72 -5.94
CA HIS A 79 1.26 -1.47 -4.88
C HIS A 79 0.52 -2.77 -4.52
N LYS A 80 -0.80 -2.69 -4.39
CA LYS A 80 -1.66 -3.86 -4.11
C LYS A 80 -1.58 -4.89 -5.23
N ALA A 81 -1.70 -4.47 -6.48
CA ALA A 81 -1.62 -5.33 -7.65
C ALA A 81 -0.25 -6.03 -7.74
N HIS A 82 0.85 -5.29 -7.52
CA HIS A 82 2.20 -5.85 -7.49
C HIS A 82 2.34 -6.98 -6.46
N VAL A 83 1.87 -6.75 -5.24
CA VAL A 83 1.90 -7.76 -4.17
C VAL A 83 1.09 -8.99 -4.56
N ILE A 84 -0.13 -8.79 -5.06
CA ILE A 84 -1.02 -9.89 -5.45
C ILE A 84 -0.40 -10.72 -6.59
N GLN A 85 0.07 -10.05 -7.64
CA GLN A 85 0.66 -10.70 -8.82
C GLN A 85 1.96 -11.43 -8.50
N SER A 86 2.81 -10.87 -7.62
CA SER A 86 4.13 -11.45 -7.33
C SER A 86 4.12 -12.50 -6.22
N LYS A 87 3.14 -12.48 -5.29
CA LYS A 87 3.17 -13.31 -4.07
C LYS A 87 1.92 -14.15 -3.82
N ILE A 88 0.79 -13.78 -4.38
CA ILE A 88 -0.49 -14.46 -4.13
C ILE A 88 -0.90 -15.31 -5.35
N LEU A 89 -0.93 -14.70 -6.53
CA LEU A 89 -1.31 -15.41 -7.77
C LEU A 89 -0.43 -16.62 -8.11
N PRO A 90 0.90 -16.60 -7.89
CA PRO A 90 1.73 -17.77 -8.15
C PRO A 90 1.35 -19.00 -7.33
N TYR A 91 0.76 -18.81 -6.15
CA TYR A 91 0.36 -19.91 -5.25
C TYR A 91 -1.11 -20.31 -5.42
N PHE A 92 -2.01 -19.32 -5.51
CA PHE A 92 -3.46 -19.56 -5.50
C PHE A 92 -4.10 -19.49 -6.89
N GLY A 93 -3.44 -18.91 -7.89
CA GLY A 93 -4.03 -18.53 -9.17
C GLY A 93 -4.79 -19.63 -9.89
N ASP A 94 -4.24 -20.84 -9.91
CA ASP A 94 -4.82 -22.00 -10.61
C ASP A 94 -5.72 -22.87 -9.71
N LYS A 95 -5.99 -22.45 -8.47
CA LYS A 95 -6.93 -23.13 -7.58
C LYS A 95 -8.33 -22.57 -7.77
N PRO A 96 -9.38 -23.43 -7.80
CA PRO A 96 -10.77 -22.95 -7.77
C PRO A 96 -11.04 -22.19 -6.48
N MET A 97 -11.70 -21.02 -6.58
CA MET A 97 -11.96 -20.15 -5.41
C MET A 97 -12.66 -20.88 -4.26
N LYS A 98 -13.67 -21.71 -4.58
CA LYS A 98 -14.45 -22.47 -3.60
C LYS A 98 -13.66 -23.57 -2.89
N ASP A 99 -12.58 -24.07 -3.49
CA ASP A 99 -11.79 -25.20 -2.97
C ASP A 99 -10.64 -24.74 -2.09
N ILE A 100 -10.33 -23.43 -2.06
CA ILE A 100 -9.28 -22.90 -1.21
C ILE A 100 -9.73 -22.94 0.26
N GLN A 101 -8.99 -23.68 1.06
CA GLN A 101 -9.26 -23.89 2.48
C GLN A 101 -8.22 -23.19 3.36
N ALA A 102 -8.52 -23.08 4.66
CA ALA A 102 -7.58 -22.51 5.63
C ALA A 102 -6.23 -23.25 5.67
N ARG A 103 -6.20 -24.55 5.42
CA ARG A 103 -4.95 -25.34 5.33
C ARG A 103 -4.07 -24.89 4.15
N ASP A 104 -4.66 -24.49 3.01
CA ASP A 104 -3.90 -23.99 1.86
C ASP A 104 -3.24 -22.65 2.20
N VAL A 105 -3.98 -21.80 2.95
CA VAL A 105 -3.45 -20.52 3.44
C VAL A 105 -2.30 -20.75 4.43
N LEU A 106 -2.44 -21.70 5.38
CA LEU A 106 -1.36 -22.07 6.29
C LEU A 106 -0.12 -22.57 5.56
N SER A 107 -0.29 -23.40 4.54
CA SER A 107 0.82 -23.91 3.73
C SER A 107 1.56 -22.76 3.02
N TRP A 108 0.82 -21.83 2.41
CA TRP A 108 1.39 -20.62 1.80
C TRP A 108 2.10 -19.73 2.83
N GLN A 109 1.51 -19.52 4.01
CA GLN A 109 2.15 -18.77 5.11
C GLN A 109 3.48 -19.42 5.52
N ASN A 110 3.52 -20.75 5.64
CA ASN A 110 4.74 -21.49 5.98
C ASN A 110 5.84 -21.35 4.90
N GLU A 111 5.47 -21.30 3.62
CA GLU A 111 6.43 -20.98 2.55
C GLU A 111 6.99 -19.57 2.68
N LEU A 112 6.13 -18.57 2.97
CA LEU A 112 6.58 -17.19 3.18
C LEU A 112 7.52 -17.07 4.38
N LEU A 113 7.26 -17.78 5.48
CA LEU A 113 8.11 -17.79 6.68
C LEU A 113 9.49 -18.43 6.42
N ARG A 114 9.55 -19.45 5.55
CA ARG A 114 10.79 -20.10 5.14
C ARG A 114 11.59 -19.31 4.12
N HIS A 115 10.96 -18.36 3.44
CA HIS A 115 11.62 -17.59 2.39
C HIS A 115 12.85 -16.86 2.91
N ARG A 116 13.93 -16.86 2.11
CA ARG A 116 15.15 -16.08 2.34
C ARG A 116 15.50 -15.38 1.04
N ASP A 117 15.91 -14.13 1.14
CA ASP A 117 16.43 -13.38 0.00
C ASP A 117 17.86 -13.81 -0.40
N LYS A 118 18.44 -13.15 -1.40
CA LYS A 118 19.80 -13.42 -1.88
C LYS A 118 20.87 -13.28 -0.79
N ASN A 119 20.55 -12.53 0.28
CA ASN A 119 21.43 -12.28 1.42
C ASN A 119 21.05 -13.13 2.65
N GLY A 120 20.18 -14.12 2.49
CA GLY A 120 19.72 -14.98 3.57
C GLY A 120 18.72 -14.34 4.53
N LYS A 121 18.20 -13.13 4.24
CA LYS A 121 17.27 -12.42 5.11
C LYS A 121 15.83 -12.89 4.92
N PRO A 122 15.06 -13.13 6.00
CA PRO A 122 13.64 -13.44 5.93
C PRO A 122 12.82 -12.20 5.55
N TYR A 123 11.57 -12.41 5.16
CA TYR A 123 10.61 -11.32 5.08
C TYR A 123 10.39 -10.67 6.46
N SER A 124 10.23 -9.34 6.49
CA SER A 124 9.91 -8.64 7.73
C SER A 124 8.48 -9.01 8.20
N GLU A 125 8.29 -9.03 9.52
CA GLU A 125 7.00 -9.30 10.16
C GLU A 125 5.87 -8.41 9.60
N THR A 126 6.16 -7.12 9.40
CA THR A 126 5.19 -6.17 8.82
C THR A 126 4.86 -6.50 7.37
N TYR A 127 5.83 -6.99 6.59
CA TYR A 127 5.60 -7.40 5.20
C TYR A 127 4.76 -8.68 5.14
N LEU A 128 5.06 -9.67 5.97
CA LEU A 128 4.26 -10.90 6.09
C LEU A 128 2.80 -10.58 6.42
N LYS A 129 2.58 -9.70 7.39
CA LYS A 129 1.23 -9.22 7.73
C LYS A 129 0.54 -8.52 6.56
N ASN A 130 1.27 -7.70 5.80
CA ASN A 130 0.72 -7.05 4.61
C ASN A 130 0.29 -8.08 3.55
N LEU A 131 1.11 -9.11 3.27
CA LEU A 131 0.78 -10.18 2.33
C LEU A 131 -0.51 -10.89 2.73
N HIS A 132 -0.62 -11.29 4.01
CA HIS A 132 -1.83 -11.92 4.54
C HIS A 132 -3.06 -11.00 4.42
N ASN A 133 -2.92 -9.72 4.74
CA ASN A 133 -4.01 -8.75 4.64
C ASN A 133 -4.50 -8.59 3.19
N GLN A 134 -3.59 -8.59 2.19
CA GLN A 134 -3.99 -8.51 0.79
C GLN A 134 -4.81 -9.74 0.36
N LEU A 135 -4.40 -10.95 0.75
CA LEU A 135 -5.15 -12.18 0.50
C LEU A 135 -6.51 -12.15 1.18
N SER A 136 -6.55 -11.78 2.47
CA SER A 136 -7.79 -11.68 3.25
C SER A 136 -8.76 -10.65 2.67
N CYS A 137 -8.26 -9.54 2.11
CA CYS A 137 -9.11 -8.54 1.43
C CYS A 137 -9.82 -9.13 0.21
N ILE A 138 -9.16 -9.96 -0.60
CA ILE A 138 -9.77 -10.61 -1.76
C ILE A 138 -10.87 -11.58 -1.30
N PHE A 139 -10.60 -12.42 -0.31
CA PHE A 139 -11.61 -13.32 0.23
C PHE A 139 -12.77 -12.61 0.93
N ASN A 140 -12.52 -11.52 1.65
CA ASN A 140 -13.59 -10.70 2.23
C ASN A 140 -14.48 -10.09 1.15
N HIS A 141 -13.91 -9.70 0.02
CA HIS A 141 -14.68 -9.23 -1.12
C HIS A 141 -15.56 -10.34 -1.70
N ALA A 142 -15.01 -11.57 -1.84
CA ALA A 142 -15.75 -12.73 -2.28
C ALA A 142 -16.89 -13.09 -1.31
N VAL A 143 -16.66 -13.04 0.00
CA VAL A 143 -17.70 -13.28 1.01
C VAL A 143 -18.79 -12.23 0.94
N ARG A 144 -18.44 -10.96 0.73
CA ARG A 144 -19.41 -9.85 0.78
C ARG A 144 -20.26 -9.72 -0.46
N TYR A 145 -19.71 -10.02 -1.64
CA TYR A 145 -20.35 -9.69 -2.92
C TYR A 145 -20.56 -10.89 -3.84
N TYR A 146 -19.96 -12.05 -3.53
CA TYR A 146 -19.98 -13.24 -4.41
C TYR A 146 -20.30 -14.53 -3.63
N ASP A 147 -20.97 -14.43 -2.49
CA ASP A 147 -21.53 -15.53 -1.70
C ASP A 147 -20.52 -16.62 -1.29
N LEU A 148 -19.22 -16.29 -1.17
CA LEU A 148 -18.26 -17.19 -0.53
C LEU A 148 -18.66 -17.37 0.94
N GLY A 149 -18.93 -18.59 1.36
CA GLY A 149 -19.47 -18.84 2.70
C GLY A 149 -18.57 -18.37 3.85
N VAL A 150 -17.24 -18.49 3.72
CA VAL A 150 -16.25 -18.14 4.77
C VAL A 150 -14.94 -17.68 4.13
N ASN A 151 -14.31 -16.68 4.70
CA ASN A 151 -12.95 -16.29 4.34
C ASN A 151 -11.91 -17.28 4.88
N PRO A 152 -11.23 -18.09 4.02
CA PRO A 152 -10.25 -19.06 4.48
C PRO A 152 -9.00 -18.43 5.07
N ALA A 153 -8.63 -17.20 4.65
CA ALA A 153 -7.50 -16.48 5.22
C ALA A 153 -7.79 -15.99 6.64
N ALA A 154 -9.02 -15.51 6.92
CA ALA A 154 -9.42 -15.15 8.25
C ALA A 154 -9.44 -16.37 9.20
N LYS A 155 -9.91 -17.53 8.68
CA LYS A 155 -9.93 -18.79 9.43
C LYS A 155 -8.53 -19.33 9.73
N ALA A 156 -7.56 -19.14 8.82
CA ALA A 156 -6.16 -19.55 9.01
C ALA A 156 -5.44 -18.71 10.07
N GLY A 157 -5.91 -17.47 10.31
CA GLY A 157 -5.23 -16.51 11.17
C GLY A 157 -4.13 -15.73 10.46
N SER A 158 -3.78 -14.58 11.04
CA SER A 158 -2.75 -13.68 10.49
C SER A 158 -1.35 -14.17 10.81
N ILE A 159 -0.40 -13.89 9.91
CA ILE A 159 1.04 -14.01 10.17
C ILE A 159 1.69 -12.63 10.27
N GLY A 160 2.81 -12.57 10.97
CA GLY A 160 3.54 -11.33 11.21
C GLY A 160 2.82 -10.41 12.19
N VAL A 161 3.55 -9.47 12.72
CA VAL A 161 3.06 -8.48 13.67
C VAL A 161 3.28 -7.07 13.14
N LYS A 162 2.44 -6.15 13.57
CA LYS A 162 2.66 -4.73 13.33
C LYS A 162 3.59 -4.22 14.44
N ASN A 163 4.89 -4.42 14.27
CA ASN A 163 5.86 -3.82 15.19
C ASN A 163 5.97 -2.34 14.87
N ALA A 164 5.52 -1.49 15.77
CA ALA A 164 5.99 -0.13 15.84
C ALA A 164 7.41 -0.22 16.41
N LYS A 165 8.43 -0.13 15.54
CA LYS A 165 9.80 0.15 16.02
C LYS A 165 9.77 1.49 16.73
N GLU A 166 10.60 1.67 17.75
CA GLU A 166 10.83 2.97 18.35
C GLU A 166 11.11 4.01 17.25
N MET A 167 10.48 5.16 17.38
CA MET A 167 10.68 6.25 16.42
C MET A 167 12.06 6.85 16.68
N ASN A 168 12.98 6.64 15.75
CA ASN A 168 14.25 7.33 15.76
C ASN A 168 14.05 8.75 15.25
N PHE A 169 14.74 9.70 15.87
CA PHE A 169 14.77 11.09 15.44
C PHE A 169 16.16 11.68 15.78
N TRP A 170 16.52 12.75 15.13
CA TRP A 170 17.69 13.56 15.48
C TRP A 170 17.29 14.74 16.35
N THR A 171 18.13 15.08 17.32
CA THR A 171 18.10 16.35 18.03
C THR A 171 18.47 17.48 17.07
N LYS A 172 18.28 18.73 17.50
CA LYS A 172 18.74 19.89 16.73
C LYS A 172 20.22 19.84 16.43
N ASP A 173 21.06 19.53 17.43
CA ASP A 173 22.51 19.50 17.27
C ASP A 173 22.97 18.37 16.33
N GLU A 174 22.35 17.18 16.42
CA GLU A 174 22.58 16.09 15.47
C GLU A 174 22.20 16.49 14.04
N TYR A 175 21.09 17.21 13.87
CA TYR A 175 20.68 17.69 12.55
C TYR A 175 21.64 18.76 12.00
N MET A 176 22.10 19.69 12.82
CA MET A 176 23.06 20.73 12.39
C MET A 176 24.36 20.11 11.90
N GLN A 177 24.91 19.08 12.58
CA GLN A 177 26.08 18.33 12.12
C GLN A 177 25.84 17.68 10.75
N PHE A 178 24.65 17.13 10.52
CA PHE A 178 24.29 16.55 9.23
C PHE A 178 24.14 17.64 8.15
N SER A 179 23.52 18.77 8.47
CA SER A 179 23.29 19.88 7.55
C SER A 179 24.59 20.47 7.03
N GLU A 180 25.62 20.62 7.89
CA GLU A 180 26.95 21.09 7.51
C GLU A 180 27.56 20.26 6.37
N VAL A 181 27.44 18.94 6.45
CA VAL A 181 27.95 18.03 5.40
C VAL A 181 27.16 18.18 4.09
N MET A 182 25.89 18.56 4.16
CA MET A 182 25.05 18.72 2.96
C MET A 182 25.33 20.01 2.18
N MET A 183 26.03 20.97 2.76
CA MET A 183 26.32 22.27 2.12
C MET A 183 27.14 22.16 0.82
N ASP A 184 27.87 21.03 0.63
CA ASP A 184 28.62 20.75 -0.60
C ASP A 184 27.71 20.58 -1.84
N LYS A 185 26.43 20.29 -1.61
CA LYS A 185 25.42 20.09 -2.66
C LYS A 185 24.15 20.91 -2.39
N PRO A 186 24.03 22.09 -2.99
CA PRO A 186 22.91 23.00 -2.70
C PRO A 186 21.54 22.35 -2.74
N VAL A 187 21.24 21.53 -3.77
CA VAL A 187 19.95 20.87 -3.89
C VAL A 187 19.65 19.92 -2.70
N SER A 188 20.67 19.24 -2.17
CA SER A 188 20.52 18.36 -1.01
C SER A 188 20.34 19.17 0.26
N PHE A 189 21.17 20.20 0.46
CA PHE A 189 21.11 21.10 1.61
C PHE A 189 19.70 21.69 1.75
N TYR A 190 19.21 22.43 0.76
CA TYR A 190 17.91 23.08 0.84
C TYR A 190 16.74 22.08 0.92
N ALA A 191 16.85 20.92 0.31
CA ALA A 191 15.84 19.87 0.45
C ALA A 191 15.75 19.34 1.89
N PHE A 192 16.88 19.10 2.56
CA PHE A 192 16.89 18.64 3.94
C PHE A 192 16.50 19.76 4.93
N GLU A 193 16.91 21.01 4.70
CA GLU A 193 16.44 22.17 5.47
C GLU A 193 14.92 22.26 5.49
N MET A 194 14.29 22.18 4.32
CA MET A 194 12.83 22.17 4.21
C MET A 194 12.19 20.96 4.93
N LEU A 195 12.77 19.78 4.85
CA LEU A 195 12.25 18.58 5.52
C LEU A 195 12.32 18.69 7.04
N TYR A 196 13.43 19.21 7.55
CA TYR A 196 13.65 19.33 8.99
C TYR A 196 12.86 20.50 9.61
N TRP A 197 13.05 21.72 9.10
CA TRP A 197 12.46 22.92 9.71
C TRP A 197 10.97 23.11 9.42
N CYS A 198 10.45 22.52 8.33
CA CYS A 198 9.03 22.57 8.03
C CYS A 198 8.29 21.27 8.40
N GLY A 199 8.99 20.18 8.65
CA GLY A 199 8.39 18.88 8.98
C GLY A 199 7.50 18.31 7.88
N ILE A 200 7.71 18.70 6.60
CA ILE A 200 6.90 18.26 5.46
C ILE A 200 7.27 16.85 5.03
N ARG A 201 6.35 16.18 4.32
CA ARG A 201 6.62 14.85 3.77
C ARG A 201 7.49 14.95 2.52
N LEU A 202 8.33 13.94 2.28
CA LEU A 202 9.20 13.90 1.10
C LEU A 202 8.43 14.11 -0.22
N GLY A 203 7.23 13.55 -0.35
CA GLY A 203 6.40 13.77 -1.53
C GLY A 203 5.85 15.19 -1.64
N GLU A 204 5.61 15.87 -0.51
CA GLU A 204 5.21 17.28 -0.45
C GLU A 204 6.38 18.17 -0.87
N LEU A 205 7.59 17.94 -0.32
CA LEU A 205 8.81 18.62 -0.73
C LEU A 205 9.04 18.57 -2.24
N LEU A 206 9.02 17.37 -2.82
CA LEU A 206 9.28 17.16 -4.24
C LEU A 206 8.20 17.73 -5.18
N ALA A 207 7.06 18.16 -4.63
CA ALA A 207 5.99 18.81 -5.36
C ALA A 207 6.02 20.34 -5.27
N LEU A 208 6.87 20.92 -4.43
CA LEU A 208 6.93 22.38 -4.20
C LEU A 208 7.31 23.12 -5.49
N THR A 209 6.64 24.23 -5.70
CA THR A 209 6.87 25.21 -6.77
C THR A 209 7.09 26.58 -6.15
N PRO A 210 7.69 27.56 -6.85
CA PRO A 210 7.85 28.92 -6.33
C PRO A 210 6.55 29.57 -5.83
N GLU A 211 5.41 29.27 -6.46
CA GLU A 211 4.08 29.77 -6.08
C GLU A 211 3.60 29.30 -4.70
N ASP A 212 4.21 28.26 -4.13
CA ASP A 212 3.83 27.77 -2.82
C ASP A 212 4.42 28.62 -1.67
N PHE A 213 5.36 29.52 -1.96
CA PHE A 213 6.06 30.36 -0.99
C PHE A 213 5.50 31.77 -0.98
N ASP A 214 5.02 32.20 0.17
CA ASP A 214 4.71 33.59 0.50
C ASP A 214 5.80 34.12 1.45
N PHE A 215 6.88 34.62 0.86
CA PHE A 215 8.02 35.11 1.63
C PHE A 215 7.72 36.37 2.43
N GLN A 216 6.75 37.19 1.99
CA GLN A 216 6.36 38.42 2.72
C GLN A 216 5.69 38.06 4.05
N ASN A 217 4.84 37.04 4.05
CA ASN A 217 4.12 36.57 5.23
C ASN A 217 4.78 35.34 5.87
N ARG A 218 5.94 34.89 5.35
CA ARG A 218 6.70 33.70 5.81
C ARG A 218 5.86 32.43 5.80
N LYS A 219 5.03 32.23 4.79
CA LYS A 219 4.11 31.11 4.69
C LYS A 219 4.50 30.17 3.57
N LEU A 220 4.34 28.87 3.83
CA LEU A 220 4.48 27.80 2.86
C LEU A 220 3.14 27.08 2.72
N ARG A 221 2.62 27.02 1.49
CA ARG A 221 1.39 26.30 1.16
C ARG A 221 1.72 24.87 0.75
N ILE A 222 1.08 23.89 1.40
CA ILE A 222 1.27 22.45 1.16
C ILE A 222 -0.08 21.88 0.71
N ASN A 223 -0.26 21.75 -0.59
CA ASN A 223 -1.52 21.31 -1.21
C ASN A 223 -1.36 20.22 -2.27
N LYS A 224 -0.14 19.73 -2.48
CA LYS A 224 0.19 18.73 -3.51
C LYS A 224 1.30 17.78 -3.05
N SER A 225 1.39 16.63 -3.68
CA SER A 225 2.41 15.62 -3.40
C SER A 225 2.85 14.94 -4.69
N TYR A 226 4.16 14.83 -4.87
CA TYR A 226 4.79 14.19 -6.01
C TYR A 226 5.01 12.69 -5.79
N GLN A 227 4.74 11.92 -6.84
CA GLN A 227 5.06 10.50 -6.91
C GLN A 227 5.52 10.14 -8.33
N ARG A 228 6.38 9.14 -8.46
CA ARG A 228 6.73 8.56 -9.74
C ARG A 228 6.09 7.18 -9.85
N ILE A 229 5.17 7.01 -10.81
CA ILE A 229 4.40 5.78 -11.00
C ILE A 229 4.68 5.26 -12.41
N LYS A 230 5.21 4.05 -12.52
CA LYS A 230 5.58 3.42 -13.81
C LYS A 230 6.44 4.33 -14.70
N GLY A 231 7.38 5.04 -14.09
CA GLY A 231 8.30 5.94 -14.83
C GLY A 231 7.71 7.32 -15.15
N GLN A 232 6.45 7.58 -14.86
CA GLN A 232 5.79 8.87 -15.08
C GLN A 232 5.72 9.68 -13.78
N ASP A 233 5.95 10.97 -13.89
CA ASP A 233 5.82 11.92 -12.79
C ASP A 233 4.34 12.27 -12.62
N VAL A 234 3.85 12.08 -11.40
CA VAL A 234 2.44 12.30 -11.05
C VAL A 234 2.37 13.20 -9.82
N ILE A 235 1.71 14.35 -9.99
CA ILE A 235 1.37 15.24 -8.88
C ILE A 235 -0.08 14.97 -8.48
N THR A 236 -0.30 14.69 -7.21
CA THR A 236 -1.62 14.39 -6.66
C THR A 236 -1.97 15.34 -5.54
N GLU A 237 -3.26 15.55 -5.34
CA GLU A 237 -3.74 16.21 -4.11
C GLU A 237 -3.41 15.39 -2.86
N PRO A 238 -3.30 16.03 -1.70
CA PRO A 238 -3.08 15.35 -0.43
C PRO A 238 -4.11 14.26 -0.15
N LYS A 239 -3.74 13.28 0.68
CA LYS A 239 -4.63 12.15 1.02
C LYS A 239 -5.85 12.54 1.85
N THR A 240 -5.73 13.58 2.66
CA THR A 240 -6.78 14.05 3.56
C THR A 240 -6.91 15.57 3.45
N LYS A 241 -8.09 16.09 3.77
CA LYS A 241 -8.32 17.56 3.83
C LYS A 241 -7.34 18.26 4.79
N LYS A 242 -6.99 17.63 5.93
CA LYS A 242 -6.01 18.16 6.90
C LYS A 242 -4.58 18.23 6.35
N SER A 243 -4.25 17.45 5.34
CA SER A 243 -2.94 17.53 4.70
C SER A 243 -2.78 18.73 3.76
N ASN A 244 -3.89 19.38 3.38
CA ASN A 244 -3.87 20.69 2.73
C ASN A 244 -3.79 21.76 3.82
N ARG A 245 -2.63 22.39 3.95
CA ARG A 245 -2.31 23.30 5.04
C ARG A 245 -1.33 24.38 4.62
N THR A 246 -1.32 25.48 5.35
CA THR A 246 -0.31 26.51 5.26
C THR A 246 0.45 26.57 6.58
N ILE A 247 1.78 26.56 6.52
CA ILE A 247 2.64 26.63 7.70
C ILE A 247 3.53 27.85 7.65
N GLU A 248 3.93 28.37 8.83
CA GLU A 248 4.93 29.42 8.92
C GLU A 248 6.33 28.84 8.77
N MET A 249 7.20 29.57 8.07
CA MET A 249 8.63 29.26 7.96
C MET A 249 9.43 30.18 8.90
N PRO A 250 10.53 29.69 9.49
CA PRO A 250 11.50 30.53 10.16
C PRO A 250 12.10 31.57 9.21
N ASP A 251 12.48 32.74 9.73
CA ASP A 251 13.03 33.83 8.93
C ASP A 251 14.27 33.41 8.13
N PHE A 252 15.21 32.75 8.79
CA PHE A 252 16.43 32.27 8.14
C PHE A 252 16.14 31.31 6.98
N LEU A 253 15.14 30.43 7.14
CA LEU A 253 14.77 29.51 6.08
C LEU A 253 14.11 30.20 4.88
N CYS A 254 13.39 31.31 5.14
CA CYS A 254 12.85 32.14 4.06
C CYS A 254 13.99 32.78 3.25
N GLU A 255 15.02 33.31 3.91
CA GLU A 255 16.20 33.88 3.28
C GLU A 255 16.96 32.83 2.46
N GLU A 256 17.25 31.69 3.07
CA GLU A 256 17.91 30.54 2.41
C GLU A 256 17.14 30.08 1.16
N MET A 257 15.82 29.93 1.25
CA MET A 257 15.01 29.50 0.12
C MET A 257 14.92 30.56 -0.98
N GLN A 258 14.93 31.85 -0.65
CA GLN A 258 15.04 32.91 -1.65
C GLN A 258 16.38 32.85 -2.38
N ASP A 259 17.49 32.64 -1.66
CA ASP A 259 18.80 32.47 -2.26
C ASP A 259 18.87 31.25 -3.15
N TYR A 260 18.30 30.12 -2.71
CA TYR A 260 18.21 28.94 -3.56
C TYR A 260 17.42 29.16 -4.83
N LEU A 261 16.27 29.82 -4.76
CA LEU A 261 15.47 30.14 -5.94
C LEU A 261 16.22 31.06 -6.92
N ARG A 262 17.05 31.98 -6.45
CA ARG A 262 17.91 32.82 -7.30
C ARG A 262 19.02 32.04 -8.00
N MET A 263 19.47 30.90 -7.43
CA MET A 263 20.47 30.01 -8.04
C MET A 263 19.87 29.18 -9.17
N LEU A 264 18.53 28.99 -9.20
CA LEU A 264 17.87 28.18 -10.22
C LEU A 264 17.70 29.03 -11.51
N TYR A 265 18.28 28.52 -12.60
CA TYR A 265 18.19 29.17 -13.91
C TYR A 265 16.82 28.90 -14.55
N ASP A 266 16.17 29.95 -15.06
CA ASP A 266 14.89 29.89 -15.84
C ASP A 266 13.77 29.12 -15.12
N GLN A 267 13.72 29.20 -13.78
CA GLN A 267 12.71 28.51 -12.97
C GLN A 267 11.35 29.20 -13.11
N LYS A 268 10.37 28.50 -13.68
CA LYS A 268 9.00 29.01 -13.78
C LYS A 268 8.26 28.87 -12.46
N SER A 269 7.24 29.70 -12.26
CA SER A 269 6.49 29.77 -11.01
C SER A 269 5.73 28.49 -10.69
N ASP A 270 5.31 27.72 -11.70
CA ASP A 270 4.54 26.47 -11.61
C ASP A 270 5.38 25.20 -11.73
N GLU A 271 6.69 25.34 -12.00
CA GLU A 271 7.58 24.18 -12.11
C GLU A 271 8.15 23.76 -10.75
N ARG A 272 8.40 22.46 -10.58
CA ARG A 272 8.93 21.90 -9.33
C ARG A 272 10.34 22.41 -9.05
N ILE A 273 10.58 22.93 -7.85
CA ILE A 273 11.88 23.40 -7.38
C ILE A 273 12.88 22.23 -7.25
N PHE A 274 12.42 21.11 -6.69
CA PHE A 274 13.25 19.93 -6.47
C PHE A 274 12.94 18.87 -7.54
N THR A 275 13.68 18.89 -8.64
CA THR A 275 13.51 17.95 -9.77
C THR A 275 14.27 16.62 -9.58
N ILE A 276 14.74 16.37 -8.37
CA ILE A 276 15.46 15.16 -7.97
C ILE A 276 14.50 13.99 -7.65
N SER A 277 15.06 12.79 -7.62
CA SER A 277 14.32 11.58 -7.24
C SER A 277 14.32 11.33 -5.73
N LYS A 278 13.36 10.56 -5.24
CA LYS A 278 13.37 10.09 -3.85
C LYS A 278 14.64 9.29 -3.51
N SER A 279 15.10 8.46 -4.46
CA SER A 279 16.32 7.66 -4.27
C SER A 279 17.57 8.52 -4.12
N TYR A 280 17.63 9.65 -4.83
CA TYR A 280 18.74 10.60 -4.68
C TYR A 280 18.84 11.09 -3.23
N LEU A 281 17.77 11.57 -2.63
CA LEU A 281 17.79 12.03 -1.23
C LEU A 281 18.07 10.90 -0.23
N HIS A 282 17.63 9.66 -0.53
CA HIS A 282 18.04 8.51 0.31
C HIS A 282 19.54 8.26 0.26
N HIS A 283 20.18 8.33 -0.92
CA HIS A 283 21.63 8.19 -1.04
C HIS A 283 22.38 9.33 -0.33
N GLU A 284 21.88 10.58 -0.45
CA GLU A 284 22.48 11.72 0.27
C GLU A 284 22.32 11.60 1.79
N MET A 285 21.17 11.09 2.27
CA MET A 285 20.95 10.78 3.67
C MET A 285 21.97 9.75 4.18
N ASP A 286 22.14 8.65 3.43
CA ASP A 286 23.10 7.60 3.77
C ASP A 286 24.55 8.13 3.75
N ARG A 287 24.88 9.01 2.79
CA ARG A 287 26.18 9.70 2.71
C ARG A 287 26.43 10.55 3.96
N GLY A 288 25.50 11.44 4.29
CA GLY A 288 25.64 12.32 5.44
C GLY A 288 25.74 11.56 6.77
N VAL A 289 24.93 10.51 6.95
CA VAL A 289 25.03 9.61 8.11
C VAL A 289 26.41 8.96 8.21
N LYS A 290 26.96 8.52 7.08
CA LYS A 290 28.31 7.90 7.04
C LYS A 290 29.40 8.90 7.38
N GLU A 291 29.33 10.12 6.88
CA GLU A 291 30.34 11.16 7.08
C GLU A 291 30.31 11.72 8.52
N THR A 292 29.12 11.89 9.10
CA THR A 292 28.96 12.42 10.46
C THR A 292 29.07 11.36 11.55
N GLY A 293 28.89 10.08 11.21
CA GLY A 293 28.79 8.99 12.19
C GLY A 293 27.52 8.99 13.04
N LEU A 294 26.52 9.81 12.67
CA LEU A 294 25.24 9.89 13.37
C LEU A 294 24.44 8.57 13.26
N LYS A 295 23.51 8.38 14.19
CA LYS A 295 22.56 7.27 14.10
C LYS A 295 21.76 7.34 12.81
N SER A 296 21.63 6.21 12.11
CA SER A 296 20.85 6.14 10.88
C SER A 296 19.36 6.30 11.17
N ILE A 297 18.73 7.26 10.49
CA ILE A 297 17.29 7.47 10.49
C ILE A 297 16.77 7.51 9.05
N ARG A 298 15.46 7.33 8.87
CA ARG A 298 14.84 7.47 7.55
C ARG A 298 14.54 8.94 7.26
N ILE A 299 14.48 9.35 6.00
CA ILE A 299 14.06 10.71 5.63
C ILE A 299 12.73 11.11 6.30
N HIS A 300 11.78 10.16 6.41
CA HIS A 300 10.51 10.45 7.10
C HIS A 300 10.68 10.75 8.60
N ASP A 301 11.75 10.25 9.21
CA ASP A 301 12.03 10.47 10.63
C ASP A 301 12.53 11.91 10.90
N LEU A 302 12.96 12.68 9.88
CA LEU A 302 13.19 14.12 10.00
C LEU A 302 11.94 14.89 10.42
N ARG A 303 10.76 14.42 9.98
CA ARG A 303 9.49 14.96 10.45
C ARG A 303 9.24 14.62 11.92
N HIS A 304 9.68 13.47 12.42
CA HIS A 304 9.66 13.15 13.85
C HIS A 304 10.65 14.02 14.62
N SER A 305 11.82 14.31 14.03
CA SER A 305 12.80 15.26 14.58
C SER A 305 12.19 16.66 14.71
N HIS A 306 11.49 17.13 13.68
CA HIS A 306 10.75 18.40 13.73
C HIS A 306 9.70 18.44 14.84
N VAL A 307 8.91 17.37 14.98
CA VAL A 307 7.91 17.23 16.05
C VAL A 307 8.58 17.29 17.43
N SER A 308 9.70 16.58 17.62
CA SER A 308 10.48 16.60 18.87
C SER A 308 10.98 18.00 19.20
N LEU A 309 11.52 18.71 18.19
CA LEU A 309 11.95 20.11 18.34
C LEU A 309 10.79 21.03 18.77
N LEU A 310 9.61 20.89 18.16
CA LEU A 310 8.45 21.69 18.53
C LEU A 310 7.96 21.43 19.96
N ILE A 311 8.03 20.16 20.41
CA ILE A 311 7.72 19.78 21.79
C ILE A 311 8.72 20.45 22.75
N GLU A 312 10.01 20.41 22.43
CA GLU A 312 11.07 21.03 23.23
C GLU A 312 10.88 22.56 23.31
N LEU A 313 10.42 23.20 22.23
CA LEU A 313 10.09 24.62 22.19
C LEU A 313 8.76 24.97 22.88
N GLY A 314 8.06 24.00 23.47
CA GLY A 314 6.83 24.21 24.23
C GLY A 314 5.54 24.36 23.42
N PHE A 315 5.54 23.98 22.14
CA PHE A 315 4.32 23.99 21.33
C PHE A 315 3.31 22.96 21.81
N SER A 316 2.03 23.32 21.80
CA SER A 316 0.96 22.40 22.17
C SER A 316 0.80 21.26 21.13
N ALA A 317 0.34 20.08 21.58
CA ALA A 317 0.09 18.94 20.70
C ALA A 317 -0.90 19.27 19.56
N VAL A 318 -1.86 20.16 19.81
CA VAL A 318 -2.83 20.62 18.80
C VAL A 318 -2.12 21.47 17.72
N ALA A 319 -1.31 22.44 18.11
CA ALA A 319 -0.55 23.29 17.19
C ALA A 319 0.43 22.43 16.33
N ILE A 320 1.09 21.45 16.96
CA ILE A 320 1.97 20.51 16.25
C ILE A 320 1.18 19.67 15.26
N ALA A 321 0.03 19.11 15.65
CA ALA A 321 -0.81 18.30 14.77
C ALA A 321 -1.32 19.10 13.56
N ASP A 322 -1.74 20.35 13.74
CA ASP A 322 -2.20 21.22 12.66
C ASP A 322 -1.05 21.59 11.72
N ARG A 323 0.16 21.84 12.25
CA ARG A 323 1.35 22.14 11.45
C ARG A 323 1.79 20.97 10.60
N VAL A 324 1.81 19.78 11.17
CA VAL A 324 2.31 18.60 10.43
C VAL A 324 1.23 17.92 9.56
N GLY A 325 -0.03 18.01 9.87
CA GLY A 325 -1.16 17.51 9.04
C GLY A 325 -1.40 16.01 9.08
#